data_f231920e04c012e7cf8187cd47183f30
#
_entry.id   f231920e04c012e7cf8187cd47183f30
#
_cell.length_a   1.000
_cell.length_b   1.000
_cell.length_c   1.000
_cell.angle_alpha   90.00
_cell.angle_beta   90.00
_cell.angle_gamma   90.00
#
_symmetry.space_group_name_H-M   'P 1'
#
loop_
_entity.id
_entity.type
_entity.pdbx_description
1 polymer ?
#
loop_
_entity_poly.entity_id
_entity_poly.type
_entity_poly.pdbx_seq_one_letter_code
_entity_poly.pdbx_strand_id
1 'polypeptide(L)'
;MSIQNKILLLAISFCLSALTILGQATPRLPTYEVRRTATPIKVDGKLDDAAWTIAPTVGEFVNNSDGSQSQYKTEARVLYDDNFLYFSFRCADDNIWSTMKRRDEHLWEEEVVEVFLQADPGQPSYIELEVNPLGTMLDIYLLGARKPLHYESWNSEKLQWAVQVDGTVDGKGGDHGWTCEIALPMEDIVTAPHRPPQPGDRWRMNLYRGEQLPKPAALAWSPTLQDDFHIPKRFGEIVFR
;
A
#
# COMPACT_ATOMS: atom_id res chain seq x y z
N MET A 1 -27.35 70.51 49.42
CA MET A 1 -27.69 69.07 49.36
C MET A 1 -26.94 68.47 48.19
N SER A 2 -25.90 67.71 48.48
CA SER A 2 -24.99 67.10 47.48
C SER A 2 -25.43 65.68 47.17
N ILE A 3 -25.64 65.38 45.90
CA ILE A 3 -25.88 64.00 45.42
C ILE A 3 -24.58 63.57 44.75
N GLN A 4 -23.88 62.64 45.39
CA GLN A 4 -22.67 62.04 44.86
C GLN A 4 -23.06 60.87 43.92
N ASN A 5 -22.70 61.00 42.62
CA ASN A 5 -22.81 59.91 41.69
C ASN A 5 -21.63 58.95 41.90
N LYS A 6 -21.94 57.71 42.28
CA LYS A 6 -20.98 56.58 42.22
C LYS A 6 -21.02 55.95 40.86
N ILE A 7 -19.99 56.13 40.07
CA ILE A 7 -19.74 55.41 38.84
C ILE A 7 -19.11 54.05 39.18
N LEU A 8 -19.80 52.98 38.94
CA LEU A 8 -19.30 51.61 39.07
C LEU A 8 -18.59 51.19 37.77
N LEU A 9 -17.27 51.14 37.78
CA LEU A 9 -16.51 50.58 36.65
C LEU A 9 -16.56 49.06 36.72
N LEU A 10 -17.26 48.44 35.77
CA LEU A 10 -17.21 47.01 35.52
C LEU A 10 -15.98 46.70 34.61
N ALA A 11 -14.93 46.15 35.16
CA ALA A 11 -13.79 45.64 34.40
C ALA A 11 -14.19 44.28 33.80
N ILE A 12 -14.48 44.22 32.52
CA ILE A 12 -14.69 42.97 31.78
C ILE A 12 -13.29 42.45 31.42
N SER A 13 -12.84 41.40 32.16
CA SER A 13 -11.61 40.67 31.84
C SER A 13 -11.91 39.71 30.68
N PHE A 14 -11.44 40.03 29.48
CA PHE A 14 -11.50 39.16 28.32
C PHE A 14 -10.34 38.17 28.40
N CYS A 15 -10.56 36.98 28.93
CA CYS A 15 -9.61 35.87 28.81
C CYS A 15 -9.59 35.38 27.36
N LEU A 16 -8.63 35.83 26.57
CA LEU A 16 -8.30 35.22 25.27
C LEU A 16 -7.64 33.86 25.55
N SER A 17 -8.42 32.79 25.56
CA SER A 17 -7.88 31.43 25.44
C SER A 17 -7.37 31.24 24.02
N ALA A 18 -6.07 31.39 23.82
CA ALA A 18 -5.39 30.98 22.60
C ALA A 18 -5.50 29.45 22.49
N LEU A 19 -6.43 28.95 21.68
CA LEU A 19 -6.45 27.58 21.24
C LEU A 19 -5.20 27.39 20.36
N THR A 20 -4.13 26.85 20.91
CA THR A 20 -3.02 26.30 20.11
C THR A 20 -3.53 25.05 19.41
N ILE A 21 -3.94 25.21 18.14
CA ILE A 21 -4.12 24.08 17.23
C ILE A 21 -2.72 23.51 17.02
N LEU A 22 -2.38 22.49 17.78
CA LEU A 22 -1.24 21.62 17.49
C LEU A 22 -1.57 20.94 16.16
N GLY A 23 -1.13 21.51 15.06
CA GLY A 23 -1.18 20.86 13.77
C GLY A 23 -0.43 19.54 13.90
N GLN A 24 -1.11 18.40 13.76
CA GLN A 24 -0.44 17.11 13.71
C GLN A 24 0.53 17.14 12.54
N ALA A 25 1.81 16.98 12.83
CA ALA A 25 2.83 16.88 11.80
C ALA A 25 2.48 15.70 10.89
N THR A 26 2.49 15.92 9.57
CA THR A 26 2.28 14.85 8.60
C THR A 26 3.28 13.71 8.89
N PRO A 27 2.85 12.46 9.05
CA PRO A 27 3.74 11.35 9.35
C PRO A 27 4.87 11.26 8.31
N ARG A 28 6.09 10.98 8.80
CA ARG A 28 7.24 10.74 7.92
C ARG A 28 6.95 9.51 7.04
N LEU A 29 7.33 9.57 5.77
CA LEU A 29 7.21 8.43 4.87
C LEU A 29 8.08 7.28 5.38
N PRO A 30 7.56 6.05 5.37
CA PRO A 30 8.36 4.87 5.71
C PRO A 30 9.44 4.63 4.66
N THR A 31 10.51 3.95 5.09
CA THR A 31 11.60 3.52 4.21
C THR A 31 11.81 2.02 4.39
N TYR A 32 12.01 1.30 3.30
CA TYR A 32 12.25 -0.14 3.31
C TYR A 32 13.52 -0.48 2.51
N GLU A 33 14.33 -1.39 3.04
CA GLU A 33 15.51 -1.91 2.34
C GLU A 33 15.15 -3.16 1.55
N VAL A 34 15.20 -3.05 0.22
CA VAL A 34 15.01 -4.19 -0.68
C VAL A 34 16.33 -4.92 -0.83
N ARG A 35 16.39 -6.17 -0.38
CA ARG A 35 17.59 -7.00 -0.44
C ARG A 35 17.60 -7.85 -1.69
N ARG A 36 18.78 -8.09 -2.20
CA ARG A 36 18.97 -9.00 -3.32
C ARG A 36 18.92 -10.44 -2.83
N THR A 37 18.12 -11.28 -3.51
CA THR A 37 18.14 -12.72 -3.28
C THR A 37 19.18 -13.41 -4.18
N ALA A 38 19.85 -14.41 -3.64
CA ALA A 38 20.78 -15.25 -4.40
C ALA A 38 20.07 -16.39 -5.15
N THR A 39 18.85 -16.71 -4.77
CA THR A 39 18.05 -17.80 -5.36
C THR A 39 16.72 -17.24 -5.82
N PRO A 40 16.26 -17.59 -7.03
CA PRO A 40 14.92 -17.25 -7.49
C PRO A 40 13.86 -17.73 -6.51
N ILE A 41 12.76 -16.99 -6.40
CA ILE A 41 11.59 -17.38 -5.64
C ILE A 41 10.70 -18.22 -6.56
N LYS A 42 10.20 -19.34 -6.03
CA LYS A 42 9.17 -20.12 -6.70
C LYS A 42 7.82 -19.49 -6.41
N VAL A 43 7.25 -18.80 -7.37
CA VAL A 43 5.96 -18.14 -7.23
C VAL A 43 4.84 -19.21 -7.20
N ASP A 44 4.51 -19.71 -6.00
CA ASP A 44 3.42 -20.68 -5.80
C ASP A 44 2.47 -20.30 -4.66
N GLY A 45 2.64 -19.10 -4.09
CA GLY A 45 1.80 -18.50 -3.06
C GLY A 45 2.10 -18.98 -1.64
N LYS A 46 3.10 -19.84 -1.40
CA LYS A 46 3.29 -20.45 -0.08
C LYS A 46 4.18 -19.68 0.89
N LEU A 47 4.97 -18.76 0.46
CA LEU A 47 5.93 -17.99 1.26
C LEU A 47 6.91 -18.85 2.08
N ASP A 48 7.21 -20.06 1.63
CA ASP A 48 8.11 -21.03 2.31
C ASP A 48 9.52 -21.06 1.72
N ASP A 49 9.79 -20.31 0.65
CA ASP A 49 11.13 -20.14 0.11
C ASP A 49 12.09 -19.53 1.14
N ALA A 50 13.26 -20.14 1.28
CA ALA A 50 14.30 -19.67 2.21
C ALA A 50 14.71 -18.22 1.92
N ALA A 51 14.56 -17.74 0.68
CA ALA A 51 14.81 -16.36 0.29
C ALA A 51 14.00 -15.37 1.12
N TRP A 52 12.77 -15.65 1.45
CA TRP A 52 11.94 -14.74 2.25
C TRP A 52 12.47 -14.51 3.67
N THR A 53 13.33 -15.39 4.19
CA THR A 53 13.90 -15.23 5.54
C THR A 53 14.86 -14.05 5.66
N ILE A 54 15.47 -13.62 4.56
CA ILE A 54 16.39 -12.46 4.57
C ILE A 54 15.65 -11.13 4.44
N ALA A 55 14.39 -11.13 4.02
CA ALA A 55 13.58 -9.93 3.85
C ALA A 55 12.88 -9.57 5.18
N PRO A 56 13.13 -8.40 5.77
CA PRO A 56 12.28 -7.89 6.85
C PRO A 56 10.85 -7.65 6.35
N THR A 57 9.87 -7.60 7.23
CA THR A 57 8.55 -7.09 6.87
C THR A 57 8.61 -5.59 6.60
N VAL A 58 7.76 -5.07 5.72
CA VAL A 58 7.71 -3.63 5.40
C VAL A 58 7.24 -2.78 6.58
N GLY A 59 6.60 -3.36 7.57
CA GLY A 59 5.98 -2.71 8.71
C GLY A 59 4.47 -2.95 8.75
N GLU A 60 3.78 -2.28 9.65
CA GLU A 60 2.34 -2.43 9.80
C GLU A 60 1.57 -1.72 8.69
N PHE A 61 0.49 -2.35 8.24
CA PHE A 61 -0.53 -1.70 7.42
C PHE A 61 -1.52 -1.00 8.33
N VAL A 62 -1.81 0.25 8.01
CA VAL A 62 -2.73 1.13 8.75
C VAL A 62 -3.85 1.61 7.85
N ASN A 63 -4.92 2.17 8.40
CA ASN A 63 -5.98 2.76 7.59
C ASN A 63 -5.43 3.89 6.71
N ASN A 64 -5.69 3.82 5.41
CA ASN A 64 -5.10 4.73 4.43
C ASN A 64 -5.52 6.19 4.63
N SER A 65 -6.77 6.43 5.01
CA SER A 65 -7.35 7.77 5.09
C SER A 65 -6.84 8.60 6.27
N ASP A 66 -6.45 7.95 7.39
CA ASP A 66 -6.10 8.65 8.63
C ASP A 66 -4.86 8.12 9.34
N GLY A 67 -4.29 6.98 8.90
CA GLY A 67 -3.14 6.34 9.52
C GLY A 67 -3.43 5.65 10.85
N SER A 68 -4.70 5.45 11.23
CA SER A 68 -5.07 4.74 12.44
C SER A 68 -4.81 3.23 12.32
N GLN A 69 -4.63 2.57 13.44
CA GLN A 69 -4.42 1.12 13.50
C GLN A 69 -5.61 0.35 12.92
N SER A 70 -5.31 -0.75 12.23
CA SER A 70 -6.31 -1.67 11.68
C SER A 70 -6.41 -2.96 12.48
N GLN A 71 -7.60 -3.56 12.48
CA GLN A 71 -7.80 -4.92 12.98
C GLN A 71 -7.26 -5.97 12.02
N TYR A 72 -7.25 -5.69 10.72
CA TYR A 72 -6.77 -6.60 9.67
C TYR A 72 -5.25 -6.61 9.64
N LYS A 73 -4.65 -7.75 10.00
CA LYS A 73 -3.20 -7.91 10.02
C LYS A 73 -2.70 -8.31 8.64
N THR A 74 -1.77 -7.51 8.13
CA THR A 74 -1.13 -7.74 6.84
C THR A 74 0.37 -7.64 7.01
N GLU A 75 1.09 -8.64 6.51
CA GLU A 75 2.54 -8.61 6.39
C GLU A 75 2.90 -8.61 4.91
N ALA A 76 3.91 -7.83 4.54
CA ALA A 76 4.48 -7.90 3.20
C ALA A 76 6.00 -7.85 3.24
N ARG A 77 6.63 -8.41 2.23
CA ARG A 77 8.09 -8.40 2.03
C ARG A 77 8.41 -8.15 0.57
N VAL A 78 9.58 -7.58 0.32
CA VAL A 78 10.06 -7.32 -1.03
C VAL A 78 11.51 -7.77 -1.16
N LEU A 79 11.82 -8.47 -2.24
CA LEU A 79 13.15 -8.90 -2.65
C LEU A 79 13.35 -8.62 -4.14
N TYR A 80 14.58 -8.72 -4.61
CA TYR A 80 14.87 -8.66 -6.05
C TYR A 80 16.00 -9.58 -6.44
N ASP A 81 16.04 -9.95 -7.71
CA ASP A 81 17.20 -10.54 -8.38
C ASP A 81 17.48 -9.81 -9.72
N ASP A 82 18.22 -10.43 -10.61
CA ASP A 82 18.53 -9.83 -11.91
C ASP A 82 17.31 -9.75 -12.84
N ASN A 83 16.30 -10.57 -12.62
CA ASN A 83 15.18 -10.77 -13.53
C ASN A 83 13.85 -10.21 -12.99
N PHE A 84 13.67 -10.23 -11.67
CA PHE A 84 12.38 -9.92 -11.05
C PHE A 84 12.51 -9.06 -9.80
N LEU A 85 11.48 -8.24 -9.57
CA LEU A 85 11.15 -7.66 -8.28
C LEU A 85 10.02 -8.49 -7.68
N TYR A 86 10.26 -9.06 -6.51
CA TYR A 86 9.34 -9.98 -5.85
C TYR A 86 8.61 -9.31 -4.71
N PHE A 87 7.32 -9.57 -4.59
CA PHE A 87 6.49 -9.14 -3.48
C PHE A 87 5.81 -10.34 -2.85
N SER A 88 5.67 -10.34 -1.54
CA SER A 88 4.85 -11.29 -0.83
C SER A 88 3.90 -10.59 0.12
N PHE A 89 2.69 -11.14 0.23
CA PHE A 89 1.67 -10.70 1.17
C PHE A 89 1.18 -11.89 1.99
N ARG A 90 0.94 -11.65 3.26
CA ARG A 90 0.21 -12.54 4.17
C ARG A 90 -0.91 -11.73 4.82
N CYS A 91 -2.13 -12.07 4.51
CA CYS A 91 -3.33 -11.42 4.98
C CYS A 91 -4.04 -12.33 5.99
N ALA A 92 -4.07 -11.95 7.27
CA ALA A 92 -4.95 -12.60 8.23
C ALA A 92 -6.38 -12.13 7.96
N ASP A 93 -7.30 -13.08 7.82
CA ASP A 93 -8.66 -12.83 7.40
C ASP A 93 -9.56 -13.99 7.82
N ASP A 94 -10.62 -13.69 8.54
CA ASP A 94 -11.58 -14.67 9.05
C ASP A 94 -12.84 -14.80 8.16
N ASN A 95 -12.91 -14.01 7.09
CA ASN A 95 -14.09 -13.98 6.20
C ASN A 95 -13.73 -13.60 4.76
N ILE A 96 -12.90 -14.42 4.11
CA ILE A 96 -12.35 -14.18 2.76
C ILE A 96 -13.46 -14.16 1.71
N TRP A 97 -13.48 -13.09 0.90
CA TRP A 97 -14.49 -12.92 -0.13
C TRP A 97 -13.94 -12.31 -1.41
N SER A 98 -14.33 -12.87 -2.54
CA SER A 98 -14.16 -12.26 -3.86
C SER A 98 -15.03 -12.98 -4.89
N THR A 99 -15.41 -12.29 -5.96
CA THR A 99 -16.23 -12.82 -7.04
C THR A 99 -15.59 -12.66 -8.42
N MET A 100 -14.66 -11.72 -8.57
CA MET A 100 -14.01 -11.38 -9.84
C MET A 100 -12.99 -12.45 -10.25
N LYS A 101 -13.12 -12.96 -11.50
CA LYS A 101 -12.34 -14.10 -12.01
C LYS A 101 -11.66 -13.84 -13.34
N ARG A 102 -11.91 -12.69 -13.96
CA ARG A 102 -11.30 -12.34 -15.24
C ARG A 102 -10.19 -11.33 -15.02
N ARG A 103 -9.06 -11.50 -15.70
CA ARG A 103 -7.98 -10.51 -15.71
C ARG A 103 -8.55 -9.13 -16.03
N ASP A 104 -8.01 -8.11 -15.40
CA ASP A 104 -8.35 -6.70 -15.59
C ASP A 104 -9.80 -6.32 -15.19
N GLU A 105 -10.48 -7.14 -14.37
CA GLU A 105 -11.67 -6.69 -13.65
C GLU A 105 -11.26 -5.66 -12.57
N HIS A 106 -12.18 -4.85 -12.14
CA HIS A 106 -11.93 -3.76 -11.17
C HIS A 106 -11.76 -4.32 -9.75
N LEU A 107 -10.63 -5.01 -9.51
CA LEU A 107 -10.39 -5.78 -8.29
C LEU A 107 -10.44 -4.91 -7.03
N TRP A 108 -10.14 -3.61 -7.13
CA TRP A 108 -10.23 -2.64 -6.03
C TRP A 108 -11.65 -2.48 -5.44
N GLU A 109 -12.68 -2.98 -6.10
CA GLU A 109 -14.07 -2.99 -5.58
C GLU A 109 -14.32 -4.15 -4.61
N GLU A 110 -13.39 -5.12 -4.52
CA GLU A 110 -13.47 -6.31 -3.68
C GLU A 110 -12.25 -6.44 -2.75
N GLU A 111 -12.04 -7.63 -2.18
CA GLU A 111 -10.82 -7.90 -1.41
C GLU A 111 -9.62 -8.08 -2.31
N VAL A 112 -8.54 -7.39 -2.01
CA VAL A 112 -7.39 -7.27 -2.90
C VAL A 112 -6.11 -6.91 -2.14
N VAL A 113 -4.95 -7.32 -2.64
CA VAL A 113 -3.67 -6.70 -2.33
C VAL A 113 -3.14 -5.99 -3.56
N GLU A 114 -2.48 -4.83 -3.33
CA GLU A 114 -2.03 -3.98 -4.41
C GLU A 114 -0.58 -3.55 -4.22
N VAL A 115 0.13 -3.42 -5.33
CA VAL A 115 1.48 -2.87 -5.43
C VAL A 115 1.47 -1.67 -6.35
N PHE A 116 1.82 -0.50 -5.81
CA PHE A 116 2.05 0.71 -6.61
C PHE A 116 3.55 1.01 -6.62
N LEU A 117 4.18 1.01 -7.79
CA LEU A 117 5.62 1.12 -7.96
C LEU A 117 6.00 2.28 -8.87
N GLN A 118 6.69 3.29 -8.34
CA GLN A 118 7.25 4.42 -9.06
C GLN A 118 8.79 4.32 -9.02
N ALA A 119 9.38 3.74 -10.07
CA ALA A 119 10.80 3.47 -10.12
C ALA A 119 11.67 4.71 -10.36
N ASP A 120 11.12 5.74 -11.01
CA ASP A 120 11.74 7.06 -11.10
C ASP A 120 10.83 8.11 -10.44
N PRO A 121 11.14 8.57 -9.22
CA PRO A 121 10.36 9.63 -8.57
C PRO A 121 10.36 10.98 -9.30
N GLY A 122 11.21 11.18 -10.29
CA GLY A 122 11.24 12.33 -11.19
C GLY A 122 10.19 12.25 -12.30
N GLN A 123 9.60 11.08 -12.54
CA GLN A 123 8.54 10.85 -13.53
C GLN A 123 7.19 10.70 -12.83
N PRO A 124 6.10 11.13 -13.46
CA PRO A 124 4.76 10.97 -12.87
C PRO A 124 4.20 9.55 -12.98
N SER A 125 4.78 8.70 -13.83
CA SER A 125 4.28 7.36 -14.15
C SER A 125 4.65 6.33 -13.08
N TYR A 126 3.79 5.33 -12.92
CA TYR A 126 3.99 4.20 -12.03
C TYR A 126 3.21 2.97 -12.51
N ILE A 127 3.57 1.82 -11.99
CA ILE A 127 2.90 0.54 -12.22
C ILE A 127 1.96 0.28 -11.05
N GLU A 128 0.80 -0.27 -11.34
CA GLU A 128 -0.18 -0.80 -10.40
C GLU A 128 -0.42 -2.27 -10.71
N LEU A 129 -0.35 -3.11 -9.69
CA LEU A 129 -0.64 -4.53 -9.74
C LEU A 129 -1.64 -4.85 -8.65
N GLU A 130 -2.70 -5.57 -8.97
CA GLU A 130 -3.72 -6.00 -8.02
C GLU A 130 -3.94 -7.51 -8.11
N VAL A 131 -4.06 -8.17 -6.97
CA VAL A 131 -4.38 -9.61 -6.88
C VAL A 131 -5.44 -9.83 -5.83
N ASN A 132 -6.52 -10.51 -6.19
CA ASN A 132 -7.57 -10.89 -5.26
C ASN A 132 -7.37 -12.32 -4.69
N PRO A 133 -8.11 -12.75 -3.66
CA PRO A 133 -8.00 -14.09 -3.09
C PRO A 133 -8.28 -15.25 -4.05
N LEU A 134 -8.98 -15.02 -5.16
CA LEU A 134 -9.20 -16.00 -6.21
C LEU A 134 -8.00 -16.16 -7.16
N GLY A 135 -6.95 -15.32 -7.00
CA GLY A 135 -5.80 -15.30 -7.89
C GLY A 135 -6.05 -14.56 -9.21
N THR A 136 -7.08 -13.74 -9.27
CA THR A 136 -7.29 -12.85 -10.42
C THR A 136 -6.33 -11.68 -10.33
N MET A 137 -5.76 -11.28 -11.46
CA MET A 137 -4.76 -10.23 -11.60
C MET A 137 -5.32 -9.08 -12.43
N LEU A 138 -5.00 -7.86 -12.00
CA LEU A 138 -5.07 -6.65 -12.81
C LEU A 138 -3.69 -5.99 -12.79
N ASP A 139 -3.21 -5.56 -13.95
CA ASP A 139 -1.97 -4.79 -14.08
C ASP A 139 -2.21 -3.57 -14.98
N ILE A 140 -1.81 -2.40 -14.46
CA ILE A 140 -2.00 -1.11 -15.14
C ILE A 140 -0.68 -0.35 -15.18
N TYR A 141 -0.40 0.30 -16.30
CA TYR A 141 0.65 1.29 -16.41
C TYR A 141 0.04 2.69 -16.41
N LEU A 142 0.28 3.46 -15.35
CA LEU A 142 -0.24 4.82 -15.19
C LEU A 142 0.79 5.84 -15.63
N LEU A 143 0.40 6.77 -16.49
CA LEU A 143 1.25 7.90 -16.92
C LEU A 143 1.21 9.07 -15.94
N GLY A 144 0.36 9.02 -14.94
CA GLY A 144 0.25 10.00 -13.87
C GLY A 144 -0.99 9.79 -13.01
N ALA A 145 -0.93 10.31 -11.79
CA ALA A 145 -2.04 10.23 -10.86
C ALA A 145 -3.29 10.96 -11.39
N ARG A 146 -4.46 10.37 -11.21
CA ARG A 146 -5.79 10.96 -11.45
C ARG A 146 -6.04 11.57 -12.83
N LYS A 147 -5.37 11.11 -13.85
CA LYS A 147 -5.68 11.53 -15.23
C LYS A 147 -6.17 10.31 -16.01
N PRO A 148 -6.98 10.49 -17.05
CA PRO A 148 -7.37 9.39 -17.93
C PRO A 148 -6.18 8.89 -18.77
N LEU A 149 -5.01 8.83 -18.17
CA LEU A 149 -3.75 8.42 -18.75
C LEU A 149 -3.26 7.15 -18.05
N HIS A 150 -4.11 6.15 -18.03
CA HIS A 150 -3.75 4.79 -17.65
C HIS A 150 -3.94 3.87 -18.84
N TYR A 151 -3.08 2.89 -18.93
CA TYR A 151 -3.18 1.84 -19.93
C TYR A 151 -3.65 0.56 -19.24
N GLU A 152 -4.95 0.41 -19.08
CA GLU A 152 -5.60 -0.82 -18.59
C GLU A 152 -5.35 -2.01 -19.55
N SER A 153 -5.05 -1.73 -20.80
CA SER A 153 -4.67 -2.74 -21.78
C SER A 153 -3.17 -3.10 -21.75
N TRP A 154 -2.39 -2.51 -20.84
CA TRP A 154 -1.03 -2.94 -20.63
C TRP A 154 -1.01 -4.27 -19.89
N ASN A 155 -0.27 -5.22 -20.42
CA ASN A 155 -0.10 -6.52 -19.77
C ASN A 155 1.38 -6.85 -19.70
N SER A 156 1.86 -7.15 -18.51
CA SER A 156 3.18 -7.72 -18.30
C SER A 156 3.12 -9.21 -18.64
N GLU A 157 3.69 -9.60 -19.79
CA GLU A 157 3.57 -10.97 -20.32
C GLU A 157 4.31 -12.01 -19.49
N LYS A 158 5.37 -11.60 -18.76
CA LYS A 158 6.17 -12.49 -17.93
C LYS A 158 5.90 -12.33 -16.43
N LEU A 159 4.92 -11.52 -16.05
CA LEU A 159 4.46 -11.39 -14.69
C LEU A 159 4.02 -12.75 -14.15
N GLN A 160 4.51 -13.10 -12.97
CA GLN A 160 4.11 -14.31 -12.27
C GLN A 160 3.43 -13.94 -10.97
N TRP A 161 2.36 -14.62 -10.64
CA TRP A 161 1.70 -14.46 -9.33
C TRP A 161 1.02 -15.76 -8.93
N ALA A 162 0.86 -15.95 -7.63
CA ALA A 162 0.15 -17.09 -7.07
C ALA A 162 -0.46 -16.75 -5.72
N VAL A 163 -1.59 -17.37 -5.42
CA VAL A 163 -2.32 -17.21 -4.17
C VAL A 163 -2.51 -18.56 -3.51
N GLN A 164 -2.40 -18.61 -2.17
CA GLN A 164 -2.85 -19.72 -1.35
C GLN A 164 -3.88 -19.19 -0.35
N VAL A 165 -4.98 -19.93 -0.19
CA VAL A 165 -6.05 -19.61 0.75
C VAL A 165 -6.09 -20.68 1.83
N ASP A 166 -6.09 -20.25 3.09
CA ASP A 166 -6.37 -21.09 4.25
C ASP A 166 -7.79 -20.81 4.72
N GLY A 167 -8.75 -21.46 4.03
CA GLY A 167 -10.17 -21.24 4.17
C GLY A 167 -10.94 -21.43 2.87
N THR A 168 -12.01 -20.64 2.70
CA THR A 168 -12.85 -20.61 1.49
C THR A 168 -13.13 -19.18 1.07
N VAL A 169 -13.21 -18.93 -0.23
CA VAL A 169 -13.50 -17.57 -0.75
C VAL A 169 -15.01 -17.45 -0.99
N ASP A 170 -15.81 -17.45 0.07
CA ASP A 170 -17.28 -17.44 -0.03
C ASP A 170 -18.00 -16.45 0.89
N GLY A 171 -17.24 -15.68 1.69
CA GLY A 171 -17.78 -14.64 2.58
C GLY A 171 -18.61 -15.15 3.75
N LYS A 172 -18.43 -16.42 4.14
CA LYS A 172 -19.22 -17.00 5.25
C LYS A 172 -18.47 -17.08 6.57
N GLY A 173 -17.21 -16.70 6.55
CA GLY A 173 -16.36 -16.71 7.73
C GLY A 173 -15.85 -18.11 8.11
N GLY A 174 -14.99 -18.14 9.12
CA GLY A 174 -14.31 -19.35 9.58
C GLY A 174 -12.99 -19.62 8.86
N ASP A 175 -12.47 -18.62 8.18
CA ASP A 175 -11.21 -18.65 7.45
C ASP A 175 -10.04 -18.24 8.37
N HIS A 176 -8.81 -18.43 7.89
CA HIS A 176 -7.61 -18.04 8.63
C HIS A 176 -6.81 -16.96 7.90
N GLY A 177 -6.95 -16.88 6.57
CA GLY A 177 -6.28 -15.88 5.75
C GLY A 177 -5.83 -16.42 4.40
N TRP A 178 -5.06 -15.60 3.73
CA TRP A 178 -4.50 -15.92 2.43
C TRP A 178 -3.13 -15.30 2.24
N THR A 179 -2.38 -15.85 1.30
CA THR A 179 -1.05 -15.38 0.93
C THR A 179 -0.97 -15.16 -0.57
N CYS A 180 -0.15 -14.19 -0.97
CA CYS A 180 0.10 -13.89 -2.37
C CYS A 180 1.60 -13.70 -2.59
N GLU A 181 2.10 -14.20 -3.71
CA GLU A 181 3.41 -13.90 -4.26
C GLU A 181 3.24 -13.29 -5.65
N ILE A 182 4.05 -12.26 -5.93
CA ILE A 182 4.09 -11.59 -7.23
C ILE A 182 5.56 -11.44 -7.63
N ALA A 183 5.91 -11.79 -8.87
CA ALA A 183 7.22 -11.54 -9.45
C ALA A 183 7.06 -10.65 -10.70
N LEU A 184 7.36 -9.36 -10.53
CA LEU A 184 7.31 -8.36 -11.61
C LEU A 184 8.62 -8.39 -12.38
N PRO A 185 8.60 -8.63 -13.73
CA PRO A 185 9.81 -8.62 -14.53
C PRO A 185 10.53 -7.27 -14.49
N MET A 186 11.86 -7.29 -14.29
CA MET A 186 12.68 -6.07 -14.32
C MET A 186 12.59 -5.35 -15.66
N GLU A 187 12.42 -6.08 -16.75
CA GLU A 187 12.29 -5.49 -18.10
C GLU A 187 11.07 -4.59 -18.25
N ASP A 188 10.00 -4.85 -17.48
CA ASP A 188 8.75 -4.09 -17.55
C ASP A 188 8.80 -2.80 -16.72
N ILE A 189 9.78 -2.65 -15.83
CA ILE A 189 9.97 -1.44 -15.02
C ILE A 189 10.74 -0.38 -15.84
N VAL A 190 10.14 0.04 -16.94
CA VAL A 190 10.81 0.81 -18.01
C VAL A 190 11.35 2.18 -17.57
N THR A 191 10.82 2.76 -16.50
CA THR A 191 11.29 4.04 -15.95
C THR A 191 12.44 3.89 -14.96
N ALA A 192 12.78 2.66 -14.56
CA ALA A 192 13.90 2.44 -13.65
C ALA A 192 15.22 2.91 -14.27
N PRO A 193 16.04 3.69 -13.54
CA PRO A 193 17.34 4.16 -14.05
C PRO A 193 18.33 3.02 -14.30
N HIS A 194 18.23 1.94 -13.50
CA HIS A 194 19.01 0.72 -13.66
C HIS A 194 18.10 -0.50 -13.58
N ARG A 195 18.30 -1.47 -14.45
CA ARG A 195 17.59 -2.76 -14.51
C ARG A 195 18.56 -3.91 -14.73
N PRO A 196 18.87 -4.70 -13.70
CA PRO A 196 18.39 -4.62 -12.31
C PRO A 196 18.88 -3.36 -11.58
N PRO A 197 18.21 -2.98 -10.47
CA PRO A 197 18.62 -1.85 -9.65
C PRO A 197 20.00 -2.07 -9.05
N GLN A 198 20.74 -0.98 -8.87
CA GLN A 198 22.06 -0.99 -8.24
C GLN A 198 21.92 -0.70 -6.73
N PRO A 199 22.88 -1.18 -5.91
CA PRO A 199 22.91 -0.81 -4.49
C PRO A 199 22.92 0.71 -4.31
N GLY A 200 21.96 1.21 -3.53
CA GLY A 200 21.77 2.65 -3.31
C GLY A 200 20.68 3.30 -4.17
N ASP A 201 20.19 2.63 -5.20
CA ASP A 201 19.04 3.12 -5.97
C ASP A 201 17.82 3.30 -5.04
N ARG A 202 17.04 4.35 -5.33
CA ARG A 202 15.87 4.74 -4.53
C ARG A 202 14.67 4.89 -5.44
N TRP A 203 13.64 4.10 -5.14
CA TRP A 203 12.36 4.19 -5.82
C TRP A 203 11.27 4.52 -4.80
N ARG A 204 10.06 4.76 -5.27
CA ARG A 204 8.88 4.86 -4.41
C ARG A 204 7.96 3.68 -4.64
N MET A 205 7.36 3.24 -3.56
CA MET A 205 6.42 2.14 -3.57
C MET A 205 5.32 2.40 -2.55
N ASN A 206 4.13 1.90 -2.83
CA ASN A 206 3.18 1.66 -1.77
C ASN A 206 2.58 0.27 -1.92
N LEU A 207 2.16 -0.28 -0.82
CA LEU A 207 1.49 -1.57 -0.74
C LEU A 207 0.16 -1.33 -0.04
N TYR A 208 -0.91 -1.88 -0.60
CA TYR A 208 -2.26 -1.69 -0.12
C TYR A 208 -2.97 -3.03 0.10
N ARG A 209 -4.01 -3.00 0.91
CA ARG A 209 -5.00 -4.05 1.02
C ARG A 209 -6.38 -3.43 1.05
N GLY A 210 -7.25 -3.83 0.13
CA GLY A 210 -8.68 -3.62 0.19
C GLY A 210 -9.35 -4.76 0.96
N GLU A 211 -10.32 -4.42 1.79
CA GLU A 211 -11.11 -5.35 2.60
C GLU A 211 -12.58 -4.99 2.50
N GLN A 212 -13.46 -5.99 2.41
CA GLN A 212 -14.89 -5.75 2.29
C GLN A 212 -15.69 -6.34 3.45
N LEU A 213 -15.32 -7.51 3.93
CA LEU A 213 -16.06 -8.23 4.96
C LEU A 213 -15.20 -8.48 6.22
N PRO A 214 -15.79 -8.50 7.41
CA PRO A 214 -17.17 -8.09 7.70
C PRO A 214 -17.37 -6.57 7.66
N LYS A 215 -16.30 -5.80 7.48
CA LYS A 215 -16.33 -4.34 7.43
C LYS A 215 -15.31 -3.81 6.41
N PRO A 216 -15.74 -2.97 5.47
CA PRO A 216 -14.82 -2.36 4.51
C PRO A 216 -13.66 -1.63 5.19
N ALA A 217 -12.46 -1.81 4.66
CA ALA A 217 -11.26 -1.10 5.05
C ALA A 217 -10.30 -0.95 3.86
N ALA A 218 -9.65 0.19 3.80
CA ALA A 218 -8.58 0.49 2.85
C ALA A 218 -7.29 0.68 3.64
N LEU A 219 -6.36 -0.25 3.50
CA LEU A 219 -5.13 -0.30 4.29
C LEU A 219 -3.91 0.02 3.43
N ALA A 220 -2.93 0.66 4.02
CA ALA A 220 -1.69 1.02 3.36
C ALA A 220 -0.46 0.81 4.25
N TRP A 221 0.65 0.42 3.67
CA TRP A 221 1.97 0.51 4.29
C TRP A 221 2.39 1.97 4.53
N SER A 222 2.15 2.84 3.54
CA SER A 222 2.39 4.28 3.63
C SER A 222 1.08 5.03 3.41
N PRO A 223 0.34 5.40 4.46
CA PRO A 223 -1.00 5.96 4.32
C PRO A 223 -0.96 7.29 3.57
N THR A 224 -1.84 7.43 2.59
CA THR A 224 -1.96 8.67 1.81
C THR A 224 -2.58 9.80 2.61
N LEU A 225 -3.28 9.48 3.71
CA LEU A 225 -4.07 10.40 4.55
C LEU A 225 -5.19 11.07 3.77
N GLN A 226 -5.72 10.35 2.79
CA GLN A 226 -6.86 10.72 1.96
C GLN A 226 -7.62 9.45 1.56
N ASP A 227 -8.84 9.61 1.10
CA ASP A 227 -9.63 8.53 0.52
C ASP A 227 -9.25 8.35 -0.96
N ASP A 228 -7.98 8.02 -1.17
CA ASP A 228 -7.38 7.84 -2.49
C ASP A 228 -6.01 7.19 -2.38
N PHE A 229 -5.73 6.16 -3.16
CA PHE A 229 -4.44 5.48 -3.22
C PHE A 229 -3.45 6.17 -4.18
N HIS A 230 -3.95 6.86 -5.20
CA HIS A 230 -3.15 7.46 -6.27
C HIS A 230 -2.48 8.79 -5.87
N ILE A 231 -1.71 8.77 -4.77
CA ILE A 231 -0.95 9.92 -4.28
C ILE A 231 0.54 9.57 -4.18
N PRO A 232 1.29 9.56 -5.31
CA PRO A 232 2.69 9.14 -5.32
C PRO A 232 3.60 9.92 -4.36
N LYS A 233 3.22 11.14 -3.98
CA LYS A 233 3.93 11.94 -2.96
C LYS A 233 3.91 11.28 -1.58
N ARG A 234 2.97 10.38 -1.35
CA ARG A 234 2.78 9.65 -0.10
C ARG A 234 3.29 8.21 -0.16
N PHE A 235 3.78 7.74 -1.30
CA PHE A 235 4.43 6.44 -1.37
C PHE A 235 5.69 6.42 -0.50
N GLY A 236 5.93 5.30 0.17
CA GLY A 236 7.14 5.08 0.93
C GLY A 236 8.38 4.99 0.02
N GLU A 237 9.54 5.14 0.59
CA GLU A 237 10.81 4.99 -0.14
C GLU A 237 11.34 3.56 -0.01
N ILE A 238 11.76 2.97 -1.13
CA ILE A 238 12.51 1.72 -1.13
C ILE A 238 13.95 1.97 -1.57
N VAL A 239 14.89 1.29 -0.90
CA VAL A 239 16.33 1.44 -1.12
C VAL A 239 16.93 0.07 -1.40
N PHE A 240 17.54 -0.10 -2.55
CA PHE A 240 18.15 -1.38 -2.96
C PHE A 240 19.50 -1.62 -2.30
N ARG A 241 19.77 -2.88 -1.89
CA ARG A 241 20.99 -3.33 -1.22
C ARG A 241 21.58 -4.56 -1.92
#